data_c4b2c2878e51f2504bd99121a9172efd
#
_entry.id   c4b2c2878e51f2504bd99121a9172efd
#
_cell.length_a   1.000
_cell.length_b   1.000
_cell.length_c   1.000
_cell.angle_alpha   90.00
_cell.angle_beta   90.00
_cell.angle_gamma   90.00
#
_symmetry.space_group_name_H-M   'P 1'
#
loop_
_entity.id
_entity.type
_entity.pdbx_description
1 polymer ?
#
loop_
_entity_poly.entity_id
_entity_poly.type
_entity_poly.pdbx_seq_one_letter_code
_entity_poly.pdbx_strand_id
1 'polypeptide(L)'
;MTLSRRSLIHGGAAGLGFLALGGLVGCSTAAPGTGGDPQAGGTAAGDTKNLVLWTWPEGFGKKALDAVASEFPQYKVRQDVIGGDFKQKLTTTFTAGTGLPDITGVKGEDIAFFKTQAQYFVDLNTLGAEDLKATYLDWKWEQATTTDGKQLGIPIDIGPTALFYRFDVFEEAGLPSDPQELAAAIRTWDEYFELGKQLLAAKPDTYLIRNTGGLFDTIWKQSGKGFIDESGTFIGDQDHIRTAWDIAVKGLQAGIVATLDSQTADSAAAVNEGRLPADFGASWHLADLMVDAPETAGKWHVCEHPGDATNNGGSFLTIPEGAADPAVSFEVIKFLLNPQNQAYEFEDKGNFPATPDAFHMPEVAGPVEFLGGQVAADVFGHAAETVRPLYEDPNENTINAPFYAEIDLVESSNKDPNKAWDDAVAAAKRLAQQVGLTVK
;
A
#
# COMPACT_ATOMS: atom_id res chain seq x y z
N MET A 1 16.70 33.48 -22.66
CA MET A 1 15.65 33.71 -23.68
C MET A 1 14.37 33.04 -23.20
N THR A 2 13.47 33.86 -22.75
CA THR A 2 12.16 33.51 -22.26
C THR A 2 11.27 33.11 -23.42
N LEU A 3 10.58 31.95 -23.32
CA LEU A 3 9.39 31.67 -24.08
C LEU A 3 8.28 31.21 -23.17
N SER A 4 7.29 32.08 -23.11
CA SER A 4 6.05 32.03 -22.36
C SER A 4 5.07 31.00 -22.92
N ARG A 5 4.38 30.36 -22.00
CA ARG A 5 3.17 29.59 -22.28
C ARG A 5 1.97 30.49 -22.42
N ARG A 6 1.18 30.32 -23.43
CA ARG A 6 -0.30 30.51 -23.39
C ARG A 6 -0.96 30.05 -24.67
N SER A 7 -2.10 29.41 -24.49
CA SER A 7 -3.27 29.36 -25.41
C SER A 7 -3.32 28.22 -26.41
N LEU A 8 -4.36 27.39 -26.23
CA LEU A 8 -5.35 27.22 -27.29
C LEU A 8 -6.59 26.52 -26.72
N ILE A 9 -7.57 27.36 -26.37
CA ILE A 9 -8.98 27.01 -26.31
C ILE A 9 -9.64 27.63 -27.55
N HIS A 10 -10.28 26.77 -28.38
CA HIS A 10 -11.38 27.11 -29.33
C HIS A 10 -11.94 25.76 -29.75
N GLY A 11 -13.17 25.35 -29.55
CA GLY A 11 -14.41 26.10 -29.84
C GLY A 11 -15.00 25.53 -31.11
N GLY A 12 -16.12 24.86 -31.00
CA GLY A 12 -16.85 24.34 -32.14
C GLY A 12 -18.15 23.69 -31.70
N ALA A 13 -19.18 24.54 -31.60
CA ALA A 13 -20.57 24.11 -31.42
C ALA A 13 -21.22 23.96 -32.81
N ALA A 14 -22.25 23.14 -32.83
CA ALA A 14 -23.47 23.21 -33.63
C ALA A 14 -23.79 22.01 -34.52
N GLY A 15 -25.01 21.55 -34.39
CA GLY A 15 -25.65 20.62 -35.33
C GLY A 15 -26.86 19.89 -34.72
N LEU A 16 -27.94 20.64 -34.55
CA LEU A 16 -29.31 20.12 -34.33
C LEU A 16 -29.78 19.27 -35.52
N GLY A 17 -30.45 18.14 -35.23
CA GLY A 17 -31.19 17.38 -36.22
C GLY A 17 -32.22 16.47 -35.56
N PHE A 18 -33.43 17.02 -35.38
CA PHE A 18 -34.66 16.28 -35.10
C PHE A 18 -35.05 15.43 -36.32
N LEU A 19 -35.52 14.20 -36.09
CA LEU A 19 -36.67 13.64 -36.80
C LEU A 19 -37.23 12.41 -36.06
N ALA A 20 -38.49 12.57 -35.70
CA ALA A 20 -39.38 11.55 -35.16
C ALA A 20 -40.08 10.82 -36.29
N LEU A 21 -40.66 9.65 -35.98
CA LEU A 21 -41.76 8.88 -36.56
C LEU A 21 -41.37 7.38 -36.49
N GLY A 22 -42.10 6.45 -35.98
CA GLY A 22 -43.50 6.27 -35.74
C GLY A 22 -43.81 4.80 -35.80
N GLY A 23 -44.43 4.28 -34.79
CA GLY A 23 -45.43 3.25 -34.67
C GLY A 23 -45.23 1.88 -35.36
N LEU A 24 -45.48 0.78 -34.65
CA LEU A 24 -46.71 0.00 -34.82
C LEU A 24 -46.73 -1.21 -33.87
N VAL A 25 -47.83 -1.32 -33.19
CA VAL A 25 -48.30 -2.40 -32.36
C VAL A 25 -48.56 -3.66 -33.19
N GLY A 26 -48.18 -4.81 -32.66
CA GLY A 26 -48.59 -6.09 -33.21
C GLY A 26 -48.89 -7.11 -32.10
N CYS A 27 -50.13 -7.13 -31.66
CA CYS A 27 -50.67 -8.23 -30.88
C CYS A 27 -50.90 -9.45 -31.77
N SER A 28 -50.38 -10.63 -31.39
CA SER A 28 -50.92 -11.88 -31.91
C SER A 28 -51.22 -12.83 -30.78
N THR A 29 -52.47 -13.14 -30.66
CA THR A 29 -53.09 -14.21 -29.88
C THR A 29 -52.75 -15.58 -30.44
N ALA A 30 -52.33 -16.53 -29.62
CA ALA A 30 -52.32 -17.94 -29.94
C ALA A 30 -53.04 -18.77 -28.87
N ALA A 31 -53.91 -19.60 -29.31
CA ALA A 31 -54.75 -20.54 -28.54
C ALA A 31 -54.03 -21.86 -28.23
N PRO A 32 -54.59 -22.71 -27.36
CA PRO A 32 -53.86 -23.71 -26.60
C PRO A 32 -53.76 -25.09 -27.28
N GLY A 33 -52.60 -25.75 -27.08
CA GLY A 33 -52.36 -27.12 -27.52
C GLY A 33 -51.82 -27.98 -26.38
N THR A 34 -52.50 -29.01 -26.15
CA THR A 34 -52.47 -30.16 -25.28
C THR A 34 -51.14 -30.85 -24.99
N GLY A 35 -50.89 -31.18 -23.72
CA GLY A 35 -50.48 -32.49 -23.20
C GLY A 35 -49.07 -32.98 -23.52
N GLY A 36 -48.20 -33.07 -22.51
CA GLY A 36 -47.01 -33.89 -22.48
C GLY A 36 -46.49 -34.00 -21.06
N ASP A 37 -46.27 -35.23 -20.60
CA ASP A 37 -45.90 -35.66 -19.26
C ASP A 37 -44.66 -35.01 -18.67
N PRO A 38 -44.50 -34.92 -17.33
CA PRO A 38 -43.35 -34.35 -16.68
C PRO A 38 -42.20 -35.35 -16.67
N GLN A 39 -41.16 -35.06 -17.45
CA GLN A 39 -39.89 -35.73 -17.32
C GLN A 39 -39.06 -35.03 -16.25
N ALA A 40 -38.67 -35.81 -15.26
CA ALA A 40 -37.94 -35.43 -14.09
C ALA A 40 -36.53 -34.88 -14.40
N GLY A 41 -36.12 -33.89 -13.62
CA GLY A 41 -34.73 -33.71 -13.21
C GLY A 41 -33.80 -32.98 -14.16
N GLY A 42 -34.08 -31.71 -14.41
CA GLY A 42 -32.99 -30.74 -14.65
C GLY A 42 -32.80 -29.93 -13.36
N THR A 43 -31.70 -30.10 -12.68
CA THR A 43 -31.23 -29.11 -11.68
C THR A 43 -31.16 -27.80 -12.41
N ALA A 44 -32.04 -26.87 -12.05
CA ALA A 44 -31.94 -25.48 -12.49
C ALA A 44 -30.53 -25.00 -12.12
N ALA A 45 -29.75 -24.67 -13.14
CA ALA A 45 -28.56 -23.89 -12.92
C ALA A 45 -29.03 -22.61 -12.17
N GLY A 46 -28.76 -22.54 -10.88
CA GLY A 46 -29.12 -21.39 -10.05
C GLY A 46 -28.51 -20.14 -10.70
N ASP A 47 -29.29 -19.06 -10.72
CA ASP A 47 -28.82 -17.79 -11.25
C ASP A 47 -27.49 -17.43 -10.59
N THR A 48 -26.41 -17.34 -11.40
CA THR A 48 -25.09 -16.98 -10.93
C THR A 48 -25.14 -15.57 -10.34
N LYS A 49 -24.89 -15.45 -9.04
CA LYS A 49 -24.82 -14.13 -8.37
C LYS A 49 -23.52 -13.44 -8.76
N ASN A 50 -23.61 -12.17 -9.15
CA ASN A 50 -22.44 -11.36 -9.44
C ASN A 50 -22.10 -10.55 -8.20
N LEU A 51 -20.85 -10.62 -7.76
CA LEU A 51 -20.26 -9.81 -6.71
C LEU A 51 -19.28 -8.80 -7.32
N VAL A 52 -19.29 -7.58 -6.84
CA VAL A 52 -18.39 -6.51 -7.26
C VAL A 52 -17.37 -6.27 -6.18
N LEU A 53 -16.09 -6.45 -6.53
CA LEU A 53 -14.94 -6.14 -5.68
C LEU A 53 -14.26 -4.86 -6.20
N TRP A 54 -14.12 -3.85 -5.35
CA TRP A 54 -13.32 -2.66 -5.65
C TRP A 54 -11.92 -2.76 -5.06
N THR A 55 -10.92 -2.51 -5.91
CA THR A 55 -9.50 -2.38 -5.54
C THR A 55 -8.88 -1.20 -6.27
N TRP A 56 -7.63 -0.90 -6.01
CA TRP A 56 -6.79 0.06 -6.76
C TRP A 56 -5.86 -0.69 -7.73
N PRO A 57 -5.18 0.02 -8.66
CA PRO A 57 -4.16 -0.60 -9.50
C PRO A 57 -3.11 -1.35 -8.66
N GLU A 58 -2.77 -2.55 -9.08
CA GLU A 58 -1.85 -3.47 -8.39
C GLU A 58 -2.25 -3.90 -6.96
N GLY A 59 -3.43 -3.50 -6.49
CA GLY A 59 -3.87 -3.75 -5.10
C GLY A 59 -4.32 -5.19 -4.80
N PHE A 60 -4.59 -6.01 -5.83
CA PHE A 60 -4.98 -7.41 -5.65
C PHE A 60 -4.69 -8.23 -6.92
N GLY A 61 -4.14 -9.41 -6.74
CA GLY A 61 -3.73 -10.31 -7.81
C GLY A 61 -4.89 -11.05 -8.48
N LYS A 62 -4.56 -11.69 -9.60
CA LYS A 62 -5.56 -12.38 -10.42
C LYS A 62 -5.74 -13.84 -10.05
N LYS A 63 -4.69 -14.49 -9.56
CA LYS A 63 -4.66 -15.94 -9.34
C LYS A 63 -5.71 -16.39 -8.30
N ALA A 64 -5.79 -15.69 -7.16
CA ALA A 64 -6.81 -15.94 -6.14
C ALA A 64 -8.23 -15.65 -6.64
N LEU A 65 -8.42 -14.55 -7.39
CA LEU A 65 -9.71 -14.19 -7.96
C LEU A 65 -10.23 -15.22 -8.98
N ASP A 66 -9.36 -15.72 -9.84
CA ASP A 66 -9.72 -16.76 -10.83
C ASP A 66 -10.11 -18.07 -10.15
N ALA A 67 -9.52 -18.37 -8.98
CA ALA A 67 -9.86 -19.56 -8.21
C ALA A 67 -11.25 -19.50 -7.56
N VAL A 68 -11.81 -18.30 -7.33
CA VAL A 68 -13.17 -18.12 -6.77
C VAL A 68 -14.21 -18.87 -7.60
N ALA A 69 -14.12 -18.82 -8.95
CA ALA A 69 -15.10 -19.47 -9.81
C ALA A 69 -15.10 -21.00 -9.69
N SER A 70 -13.99 -21.59 -9.27
CA SER A 70 -13.87 -23.04 -9.04
C SER A 70 -14.40 -23.43 -7.68
N GLU A 71 -14.15 -22.62 -6.64
CA GLU A 71 -14.59 -22.85 -5.28
C GLU A 71 -16.10 -22.54 -5.10
N PHE A 72 -16.55 -21.46 -5.72
CA PHE A 72 -17.93 -20.97 -5.64
C PHE A 72 -18.55 -20.84 -7.04
N PRO A 73 -18.88 -21.95 -7.71
CA PRO A 73 -19.39 -21.92 -9.09
C PRO A 73 -20.71 -21.15 -9.26
N GLN A 74 -21.43 -20.90 -8.15
CA GLN A 74 -22.66 -20.12 -8.11
C GLN A 74 -22.38 -18.59 -8.01
N TYR A 75 -21.12 -18.15 -7.81
CA TYR A 75 -20.76 -16.74 -7.72
C TYR A 75 -19.75 -16.36 -8.82
N LYS A 76 -19.85 -15.13 -9.27
CA LYS A 76 -18.88 -14.52 -10.17
C LYS A 76 -18.40 -13.22 -9.55
N VAL A 77 -17.14 -13.16 -9.20
CA VAL A 77 -16.50 -11.93 -8.71
C VAL A 77 -15.99 -11.13 -9.89
N ARG A 78 -16.44 -9.86 -9.99
CA ARG A 78 -15.91 -8.87 -10.90
C ARG A 78 -15.06 -7.89 -10.12
N GLN A 79 -13.78 -7.80 -10.44
CA GLN A 79 -12.90 -6.78 -9.90
C GLN A 79 -13.05 -5.49 -10.72
N ASP A 80 -13.39 -4.40 -10.06
CA ASP A 80 -13.35 -3.05 -10.61
C ASP A 80 -12.12 -2.32 -10.03
N VAL A 81 -11.13 -2.06 -10.88
CA VAL A 81 -9.90 -1.37 -10.49
C VAL A 81 -10.15 0.13 -10.56
N ILE A 82 -10.13 0.80 -9.41
CA ILE A 82 -10.40 2.22 -9.26
C ILE A 82 -9.09 2.99 -9.21
N GLY A 83 -8.81 3.77 -10.24
CA GLY A 83 -7.66 4.68 -10.29
C GLY A 83 -7.89 6.00 -9.55
N GLY A 84 -6.82 6.76 -9.38
CA GLY A 84 -6.84 8.05 -8.69
C GLY A 84 -6.96 7.93 -7.17
N ASP A 85 -7.59 8.91 -6.53
CA ASP A 85 -7.77 8.94 -5.08
C ASP A 85 -8.87 7.95 -4.65
N PHE A 86 -8.44 6.75 -4.24
CA PHE A 86 -9.31 5.66 -3.84
C PHE A 86 -10.10 5.99 -2.56
N LYS A 87 -9.45 6.61 -1.57
CA LYS A 87 -10.08 7.08 -0.34
C LYS A 87 -11.23 8.05 -0.62
N GLN A 88 -10.98 9.05 -1.46
CA GLN A 88 -11.99 10.03 -1.84
C GLN A 88 -13.17 9.36 -2.58
N LYS A 89 -12.87 8.40 -3.45
CA LYS A 89 -13.90 7.62 -4.16
C LYS A 89 -14.78 6.86 -3.19
N LEU A 90 -14.20 6.13 -2.23
CA LEU A 90 -14.95 5.41 -1.19
C LEU A 90 -15.80 6.35 -0.35
N THR A 91 -15.21 7.42 0.19
CA THR A 91 -15.90 8.39 1.03
C THR A 91 -17.09 9.01 0.32
N THR A 92 -16.94 9.39 -0.96
CA THR A 92 -18.00 9.96 -1.78
C THR A 92 -19.12 8.94 -2.00
N THR A 93 -18.77 7.68 -2.29
CA THR A 93 -19.74 6.61 -2.56
C THR A 93 -20.52 6.23 -1.30
N PHE A 94 -19.86 6.13 -0.15
CA PHE A 94 -20.52 5.89 1.14
C PHE A 94 -21.49 7.03 1.50
N THR A 95 -21.07 8.27 1.31
CA THR A 95 -21.94 9.44 1.56
C THR A 95 -23.16 9.45 0.63
N ALA A 96 -22.99 9.05 -0.63
CA ALA A 96 -24.08 8.97 -1.59
C ALA A 96 -25.05 7.81 -1.32
N GLY A 97 -24.59 6.74 -0.65
CA GLY A 97 -25.38 5.54 -0.34
C GLY A 97 -25.84 4.76 -1.57
N THR A 98 -25.22 4.97 -2.73
CA THR A 98 -25.57 4.31 -3.99
C THR A 98 -24.32 3.93 -4.79
N GLY A 99 -24.40 2.83 -5.55
CA GLY A 99 -23.27 2.36 -6.35
C GLY A 99 -22.17 1.72 -5.51
N LEU A 100 -22.52 1.22 -4.33
CA LEU A 100 -21.61 0.50 -3.44
C LEU A 100 -21.23 -0.85 -4.06
N PRO A 101 -19.97 -1.28 -3.92
CA PRO A 101 -19.58 -2.66 -4.24
C PRO A 101 -20.06 -3.62 -3.17
N ASP A 102 -19.99 -4.93 -3.44
CA ASP A 102 -20.24 -5.96 -2.45
C ASP A 102 -19.05 -6.15 -1.49
N ILE A 103 -17.84 -5.95 -2.02
CA ILE A 103 -16.57 -6.02 -1.28
C ILE A 103 -15.72 -4.82 -1.72
N THR A 104 -15.03 -4.19 -0.79
CA THR A 104 -14.05 -3.15 -1.13
C THR A 104 -12.77 -3.30 -0.36
N GLY A 105 -11.65 -3.02 -1.03
CA GLY A 105 -10.38 -2.79 -0.34
C GLY A 105 -10.43 -1.52 0.50
N VAL A 106 -9.63 -1.49 1.55
CA VAL A 106 -9.26 -0.29 2.32
C VAL A 106 -7.75 -0.34 2.50
N LYS A 107 -7.05 0.71 2.07
CA LYS A 107 -5.60 0.79 2.23
C LYS A 107 -5.21 0.94 3.69
N GLY A 108 -4.05 0.40 4.06
CA GLY A 108 -3.55 0.45 5.42
C GLY A 108 -3.45 1.87 5.97
N GLU A 109 -2.93 2.80 5.16
CA GLU A 109 -2.82 4.21 5.52
C GLU A 109 -4.17 4.93 5.73
N ASP A 110 -5.27 4.31 5.29
CA ASP A 110 -6.61 4.89 5.39
C ASP A 110 -7.50 4.21 6.44
N ILE A 111 -7.09 3.07 6.98
CA ILE A 111 -7.94 2.29 7.90
C ILE A 111 -8.26 3.07 9.19
N ALA A 112 -7.31 3.84 9.71
CA ALA A 112 -7.53 4.68 10.89
C ALA A 112 -8.65 5.70 10.64
N PHE A 113 -8.66 6.33 9.47
CA PHE A 113 -9.74 7.24 9.05
C PHE A 113 -11.08 6.50 8.95
N PHE A 114 -11.12 5.34 8.29
CA PHE A 114 -12.37 4.60 8.12
C PHE A 114 -12.90 3.99 9.42
N LYS A 115 -12.06 3.71 10.41
CA LYS A 115 -12.52 3.34 11.76
C LYS A 115 -13.39 4.44 12.40
N THR A 116 -13.15 5.72 12.11
CA THR A 116 -14.03 6.81 12.56
C THR A 116 -15.36 6.84 11.83
N GLN A 117 -15.49 6.11 10.75
CA GLN A 117 -16.67 6.01 9.90
C GLN A 117 -17.22 4.58 9.85
N ALA A 118 -17.05 3.82 10.93
CA ALA A 118 -17.41 2.41 11.03
C ALA A 118 -18.88 2.11 10.69
N GLN A 119 -19.76 3.12 10.75
CA GLN A 119 -21.17 2.98 10.35
C GLN A 119 -21.39 2.68 8.86
N TYR A 120 -20.38 2.85 8.02
CA TYR A 120 -20.46 2.51 6.60
C TYR A 120 -20.02 1.07 6.28
N PHE A 121 -19.57 0.33 7.28
CA PHE A 121 -19.08 -1.03 7.12
C PHE A 121 -19.86 -2.02 7.98
N VAL A 122 -20.04 -3.21 7.46
CA VAL A 122 -20.55 -4.34 8.22
C VAL A 122 -19.51 -4.72 9.30
N ASP A 123 -19.98 -4.91 10.52
CA ASP A 123 -19.15 -5.53 11.56
C ASP A 123 -18.96 -7.01 11.23
N LEU A 124 -17.77 -7.38 10.77
CA LEU A 124 -17.47 -8.74 10.34
C LEU A 124 -17.54 -9.76 11.48
N ASN A 125 -17.48 -9.34 12.76
CA ASN A 125 -17.70 -10.24 13.89
C ASN A 125 -19.12 -10.80 13.89
N THR A 126 -20.09 -10.06 13.37
CA THR A 126 -21.48 -10.58 13.22
C THR A 126 -21.59 -11.70 12.19
N LEU A 127 -20.55 -11.87 11.35
CA LEU A 127 -20.44 -12.92 10.34
C LEU A 127 -19.42 -14.01 10.73
N GLY A 128 -18.85 -13.95 11.94
CA GLY A 128 -17.91 -14.94 12.46
C GLY A 128 -16.42 -14.62 12.21
N ALA A 129 -16.06 -13.34 12.01
CA ALA A 129 -14.66 -12.97 11.78
C ALA A 129 -13.74 -13.33 12.95
N GLU A 130 -14.22 -13.30 14.19
CA GLU A 130 -13.42 -13.65 15.38
C GLU A 130 -12.78 -15.03 15.29
N ASP A 131 -13.42 -15.99 14.62
CA ASP A 131 -12.88 -17.34 14.42
C ASP A 131 -11.64 -17.36 13.53
N LEU A 132 -11.38 -16.28 12.78
CA LEU A 132 -10.23 -16.16 11.89
C LEU A 132 -9.03 -15.47 12.56
N LYS A 133 -9.23 -14.77 13.68
CA LYS A 133 -8.20 -13.93 14.31
C LYS A 133 -6.87 -14.66 14.48
N ALA A 134 -6.89 -15.90 14.97
CA ALA A 134 -5.68 -16.69 15.19
C ALA A 134 -4.92 -17.07 13.91
N THR A 135 -5.49 -16.87 12.73
CA THR A 135 -4.84 -17.13 11.44
C THR A 135 -3.92 -15.97 11.03
N TYR A 136 -4.15 -14.78 11.54
CA TYR A 136 -3.45 -13.55 11.15
C TYR A 136 -2.51 -13.08 12.26
N LEU A 137 -1.54 -12.23 11.90
CA LEU A 137 -0.72 -11.52 12.87
C LEU A 137 -1.60 -10.61 13.73
N ASP A 138 -1.48 -10.73 15.05
CA ASP A 138 -2.32 -10.01 16.02
C ASP A 138 -2.33 -8.48 15.77
N TRP A 139 -1.14 -7.89 15.59
CA TRP A 139 -1.02 -6.46 15.38
C TRP A 139 -1.72 -5.99 14.09
N LYS A 140 -1.72 -6.83 13.04
CA LYS A 140 -2.37 -6.49 11.77
C LYS A 140 -3.88 -6.63 11.88
N TRP A 141 -4.36 -7.62 12.60
CA TRP A 141 -5.78 -7.79 12.89
C TRP A 141 -6.33 -6.59 13.67
N GLU A 142 -5.66 -6.20 14.75
CA GLU A 142 -6.06 -5.08 15.61
C GLU A 142 -6.08 -3.73 14.87
N GLN A 143 -5.28 -3.57 13.81
CA GLN A 143 -5.27 -2.35 13.01
C GLN A 143 -6.64 -2.06 12.37
N ALA A 144 -7.43 -3.09 12.01
CA ALA A 144 -8.79 -2.95 11.47
C ALA A 144 -9.90 -3.09 12.53
N THR A 145 -9.54 -3.28 13.81
CA THR A 145 -10.49 -3.34 14.91
C THR A 145 -10.76 -1.93 15.45
N THR A 146 -12.02 -1.57 15.61
CA THR A 146 -12.41 -0.29 16.22
C THR A 146 -12.27 -0.33 17.74
N THR A 147 -12.29 0.84 18.39
CA THR A 147 -12.21 0.95 19.85
C THR A 147 -13.41 0.31 20.58
N ASP A 148 -14.57 0.17 19.92
CA ASP A 148 -15.76 -0.52 20.44
C ASP A 148 -15.79 -2.00 20.03
N GLY A 149 -14.71 -2.53 19.43
CA GLY A 149 -14.50 -3.96 19.16
C GLY A 149 -15.07 -4.47 17.84
N LYS A 150 -15.52 -3.60 16.92
CA LYS A 150 -15.97 -4.04 15.60
C LYS A 150 -14.78 -4.39 14.71
N GLN A 151 -14.85 -5.49 13.98
CA GLN A 151 -13.88 -5.84 12.95
C GLN A 151 -14.34 -5.33 11.60
N LEU A 152 -13.66 -4.33 11.07
CA LEU A 152 -14.04 -3.67 9.80
C LEU A 152 -13.52 -4.40 8.58
N GLY A 153 -12.38 -5.08 8.68
CA GLY A 153 -11.75 -5.72 7.53
C GLY A 153 -10.87 -6.90 7.88
N ILE A 154 -10.68 -7.79 6.91
CA ILE A 154 -9.73 -8.90 7.01
C ILE A 154 -8.45 -8.49 6.27
N PRO A 155 -7.25 -8.72 6.86
CA PRO A 155 -5.98 -8.31 6.24
C PRO A 155 -5.73 -8.99 4.89
N ILE A 156 -5.42 -8.20 3.86
CA ILE A 156 -4.94 -8.68 2.55
C ILE A 156 -3.48 -9.09 2.68
N ASP A 157 -2.67 -8.18 3.22
CA ASP A 157 -1.21 -8.22 3.23
C ASP A 157 -0.64 -7.41 4.38
N ILE A 158 0.66 -7.50 4.52
CA ILE A 158 1.49 -6.60 5.32
C ILE A 158 2.63 -6.06 4.45
N GLY A 159 3.22 -4.95 4.88
CA GLY A 159 4.36 -4.32 4.19
C GLY A 159 5.62 -4.31 5.06
N PRO A 160 6.19 -5.46 5.44
CA PRO A 160 7.46 -5.47 6.18
C PRO A 160 8.55 -4.83 5.32
N THR A 161 9.34 -3.92 5.93
CA THR A 161 10.33 -3.14 5.20
C THR A 161 11.70 -3.79 5.20
N ALA A 162 12.43 -3.60 4.09
CA ALA A 162 13.81 -4.06 3.90
C ALA A 162 14.60 -3.05 3.07
N LEU A 163 15.91 -3.22 3.01
CA LEU A 163 16.77 -2.55 2.04
C LEU A 163 16.86 -3.40 0.77
N PHE A 164 16.33 -2.88 -0.33
CA PHE A 164 16.58 -3.40 -1.67
C PHE A 164 17.88 -2.80 -2.19
N TYR A 165 18.77 -3.60 -2.77
CA TYR A 165 20.02 -3.07 -3.30
C TYR A 165 20.54 -3.86 -4.51
N ARG A 166 21.26 -3.17 -5.38
CA ARG A 166 21.94 -3.69 -6.57
C ARG A 166 23.26 -4.33 -6.14
N PHE A 167 23.25 -5.65 -5.92
CA PHE A 167 24.43 -6.36 -5.46
C PHE A 167 25.60 -6.24 -6.46
N ASP A 168 25.31 -6.19 -7.77
CA ASP A 168 26.32 -6.02 -8.81
C ASP A 168 27.04 -4.65 -8.70
N VAL A 169 26.31 -3.57 -8.38
CA VAL A 169 26.88 -2.24 -8.18
C VAL A 169 27.74 -2.19 -6.92
N PHE A 170 27.29 -2.85 -5.85
CA PHE A 170 28.03 -2.94 -4.59
C PHE A 170 29.32 -3.76 -4.76
N GLU A 171 29.27 -4.89 -5.47
CA GLU A 171 30.43 -5.72 -5.79
C GLU A 171 31.45 -4.95 -6.62
N GLU A 172 31.01 -4.26 -7.68
CA GLU A 172 31.88 -3.40 -8.49
C GLU A 172 32.57 -2.29 -7.69
N ALA A 173 31.90 -1.78 -6.64
CA ALA A 173 32.45 -0.78 -5.73
C ALA A 173 33.37 -1.39 -4.64
N GLY A 174 33.49 -2.70 -4.55
CA GLY A 174 34.25 -3.39 -3.51
C GLY A 174 33.57 -3.34 -2.14
N LEU A 175 32.24 -3.18 -2.10
CA LEU A 175 31.41 -3.18 -0.89
C LEU A 175 30.80 -4.58 -0.65
N PRO A 176 30.34 -4.87 0.57
CA PRO A 176 29.59 -6.09 0.84
C PRO A 176 28.40 -6.23 -0.10
N SER A 177 28.28 -7.36 -0.81
CA SER A 177 27.21 -7.66 -1.76
C SER A 177 26.36 -8.87 -1.36
N ASP A 178 26.86 -9.70 -0.41
CA ASP A 178 26.05 -10.73 0.23
C ASP A 178 25.06 -10.11 1.21
N PRO A 179 23.78 -10.54 1.25
CA PRO A 179 22.75 -9.94 2.11
C PRO A 179 23.08 -9.95 3.61
N GLN A 180 23.68 -11.04 4.11
CA GLN A 180 24.00 -11.17 5.54
C GLN A 180 25.23 -10.31 5.90
N GLU A 181 26.22 -10.28 5.02
CA GLU A 181 27.41 -9.43 5.20
C GLU A 181 27.04 -7.94 5.16
N LEU A 182 26.18 -7.54 4.21
CA LEU A 182 25.71 -6.17 4.12
C LEU A 182 24.88 -5.77 5.34
N ALA A 183 23.90 -6.56 5.75
CA ALA A 183 23.09 -6.29 6.94
C ALA A 183 23.98 -6.15 8.19
N ALA A 184 25.01 -7.00 8.32
CA ALA A 184 25.97 -6.90 9.43
C ALA A 184 26.82 -5.63 9.39
N ALA A 185 27.06 -5.05 8.21
CA ALA A 185 27.88 -3.84 8.01
C ALA A 185 27.09 -2.53 8.18
N ILE A 186 25.75 -2.58 8.19
CA ILE A 186 24.88 -1.40 8.20
C ILE A 186 23.85 -1.41 9.34
N ARG A 187 24.17 -1.95 10.49
CA ARG A 187 23.22 -2.07 11.62
C ARG A 187 22.68 -0.73 12.11
N THR A 188 23.45 0.33 11.90
CA THR A 188 23.12 1.69 12.32
C THR A 188 23.08 2.63 11.12
N TRP A 189 22.34 3.73 11.24
CA TRP A 189 22.31 4.78 10.22
C TRP A 189 23.70 5.39 9.97
N ASP A 190 24.54 5.48 10.97
CA ASP A 190 25.90 5.99 10.83
C ASP A 190 26.78 5.06 9.97
N GLU A 191 26.69 3.76 10.19
CA GLU A 191 27.37 2.75 9.37
C GLU A 191 26.86 2.78 7.92
N TYR A 192 25.56 2.92 7.71
CA TYR A 192 24.97 3.06 6.38
C TYR A 192 25.45 4.32 5.67
N PHE A 193 25.57 5.45 6.37
CA PHE A 193 26.10 6.68 5.79
C PHE A 193 27.58 6.56 5.42
N GLU A 194 28.37 5.88 6.22
CA GLU A 194 29.78 5.60 5.88
C GLU A 194 29.90 4.68 4.66
N LEU A 195 29.03 3.67 4.55
CA LEU A 195 28.94 2.83 3.35
C LEU A 195 28.60 3.68 2.10
N GLY A 196 27.64 4.62 2.23
CA GLY A 196 27.27 5.53 1.14
C GLY A 196 28.40 6.43 0.67
N LYS A 197 29.23 6.93 1.59
CA LYS A 197 30.43 7.69 1.25
C LYS A 197 31.46 6.84 0.52
N GLN A 198 31.65 5.59 0.94
CA GLN A 198 32.55 4.64 0.25
C GLN A 198 32.04 4.35 -1.16
N LEU A 199 30.73 4.12 -1.33
CA LEU A 199 30.12 3.93 -2.65
C LEU A 199 30.36 5.14 -3.56
N LEU A 200 30.04 6.34 -3.08
CA LEU A 200 30.22 7.59 -3.84
C LEU A 200 31.69 7.84 -4.22
N ALA A 201 32.63 7.47 -3.35
CA ALA A 201 34.06 7.57 -3.63
C ALA A 201 34.53 6.57 -4.69
N ALA A 202 33.97 5.34 -4.68
CA ALA A 202 34.30 4.30 -5.66
C ALA A 202 33.58 4.51 -7.01
N LYS A 203 32.34 5.00 -6.96
CA LYS A 203 31.48 5.23 -8.14
C LYS A 203 30.86 6.64 -8.02
N PRO A 204 31.48 7.67 -8.60
CA PRO A 204 30.92 9.01 -8.62
C PRO A 204 29.50 9.06 -9.21
N ASP A 205 28.66 9.98 -8.73
CA ASP A 205 27.26 10.14 -9.11
C ASP A 205 26.36 8.95 -8.74
N THR A 206 26.75 8.17 -7.74
CA THR A 206 25.98 7.02 -7.22
C THR A 206 25.59 7.28 -5.75
N TYR A 207 24.32 7.22 -5.45
CA TYR A 207 23.74 7.64 -4.17
C TYR A 207 22.95 6.51 -3.52
N LEU A 208 23.03 6.36 -2.19
CA LEU A 208 22.30 5.33 -1.45
C LEU A 208 20.89 5.75 -1.01
N ILE A 209 20.59 7.03 -1.04
CA ILE A 209 19.35 7.59 -0.53
C ILE A 209 18.69 8.40 -1.65
N ARG A 210 17.40 8.14 -1.89
CA ARG A 210 16.62 8.82 -2.93
C ARG A 210 16.41 10.30 -2.61
N ASN A 211 15.82 10.58 -1.44
CA ASN A 211 15.58 11.91 -0.91
C ASN A 211 15.53 11.90 0.62
N THR A 212 15.66 13.07 1.21
CA THR A 212 15.71 13.23 2.67
C THR A 212 14.34 12.96 3.32
N GLY A 213 13.24 13.27 2.63
CA GLY A 213 11.89 13.02 3.13
C GLY A 213 11.60 11.52 3.31
N GLY A 214 11.99 10.69 2.34
CA GLY A 214 11.86 9.22 2.43
C GLY A 214 12.74 8.62 3.53
N LEU A 215 13.96 9.16 3.70
CA LEU A 215 14.83 8.74 4.80
C LEU A 215 14.21 9.10 6.16
N PHE A 216 13.68 10.31 6.31
CA PHE A 216 12.97 10.74 7.51
C PHE A 216 11.78 9.83 7.82
N ASP A 217 10.97 9.50 6.79
CA ASP A 217 9.82 8.60 6.90
C ASP A 217 10.21 7.23 7.47
N THR A 218 11.24 6.63 6.91
CA THR A 218 11.75 5.33 7.37
C THR A 218 12.19 5.38 8.83
N ILE A 219 12.90 6.42 9.25
CA ILE A 219 13.50 6.48 10.58
C ILE A 219 12.48 6.73 11.68
N TRP A 220 11.54 7.68 11.49
CA TRP A 220 10.58 7.96 12.56
C TRP A 220 9.63 6.77 12.83
N LYS A 221 9.26 6.02 11.79
CA LYS A 221 8.44 4.82 11.93
C LYS A 221 9.11 3.74 12.78
N GLN A 222 10.43 3.66 12.78
CA GLN A 222 11.20 2.72 13.62
C GLN A 222 11.02 2.96 15.12
N SER A 223 10.63 4.17 15.52
CA SER A 223 10.38 4.48 16.93
C SER A 223 9.15 3.76 17.52
N GLY A 224 8.23 3.27 16.67
CA GLY A 224 6.92 2.76 17.08
C GLY A 224 5.97 3.85 17.61
N LYS A 225 6.29 5.13 17.39
CA LYS A 225 5.48 6.28 17.81
C LYS A 225 5.30 7.25 16.65
N GLY A 226 4.05 7.67 16.41
CA GLY A 226 3.70 8.69 15.43
C GLY A 226 3.78 10.12 15.96
N PHE A 227 3.05 11.00 15.31
CA PHE A 227 2.95 12.42 15.67
C PHE A 227 1.81 12.70 16.65
N ILE A 228 0.93 11.72 16.86
CA ILE A 228 -0.23 11.78 17.76
C ILE A 228 -0.23 10.51 18.60
N ASP A 229 -0.45 10.64 19.92
CA ASP A 229 -0.58 9.49 20.80
C ASP A 229 -2.05 9.01 20.93
N GLU A 230 -2.24 7.83 21.53
CA GLU A 230 -3.56 7.21 21.71
C GLU A 230 -4.54 8.08 22.53
N SER A 231 -4.06 9.09 23.25
CA SER A 231 -4.90 10.04 23.98
C SER A 231 -5.35 11.22 23.12
N GLY A 232 -4.96 11.28 21.83
CA GLY A 232 -5.19 12.41 20.96
C GLY A 232 -4.33 13.62 21.30
N THR A 233 -3.12 13.39 21.85
CA THR A 233 -2.16 14.45 22.12
C THR A 233 -1.11 14.52 21.01
N PHE A 234 -0.82 15.73 20.53
CA PHE A 234 0.30 15.97 19.62
C PHE A 234 1.64 15.69 20.34
N ILE A 235 2.43 14.81 19.77
CA ILE A 235 3.75 14.41 20.25
C ILE A 235 4.85 14.54 19.17
N GLY A 236 4.54 15.21 18.05
CA GLY A 236 5.47 15.38 16.92
C GLY A 236 6.66 16.32 17.22
N ASP A 237 6.67 17.02 18.36
CA ASP A 237 7.79 17.83 18.82
C ASP A 237 8.71 17.11 19.83
N GLN A 238 8.47 15.81 20.08
CA GLN A 238 9.26 15.02 21.03
C GLN A 238 10.51 14.40 20.40
N ASP A 239 11.38 13.85 21.26
CA ASP A 239 12.70 13.34 20.90
C ASP A 239 12.69 12.28 19.79
N HIS A 240 11.66 11.43 19.70
CA HIS A 240 11.61 10.37 18.69
C HIS A 240 11.50 10.94 17.27
N ILE A 241 10.72 11.99 17.04
CA ILE A 241 10.63 12.67 15.74
C ILE A 241 11.85 13.56 15.52
N ARG A 242 12.32 14.27 16.56
CA ARG A 242 13.53 15.10 16.46
C ARG A 242 14.76 14.27 16.09
N THR A 243 14.94 13.12 16.71
CA THR A 243 16.04 12.20 16.39
C THR A 243 15.98 11.74 14.93
N ALA A 244 14.79 11.38 14.44
CA ALA A 244 14.62 10.98 13.03
C ALA A 244 14.95 12.13 12.08
N TRP A 245 14.53 13.35 12.40
CA TRP A 245 14.87 14.57 11.66
C TRP A 245 16.38 14.79 11.59
N ASP A 246 17.05 14.75 12.73
CA ASP A 246 18.50 15.01 12.82
C ASP A 246 19.30 13.94 12.05
N ILE A 247 18.89 12.67 12.09
CA ILE A 247 19.51 11.59 11.33
C ILE A 247 19.29 11.81 9.81
N ALA A 248 18.09 12.16 9.39
CA ALA A 248 17.79 12.40 7.98
C ALA A 248 18.61 13.59 7.42
N VAL A 249 18.70 14.69 8.18
CA VAL A 249 19.56 15.85 7.84
C VAL A 249 21.03 15.45 7.78
N LYS A 250 21.49 14.58 8.68
CA LYS A 250 22.88 14.05 8.65
C LYS A 250 23.16 13.26 7.37
N GLY A 251 22.20 12.46 6.90
CA GLY A 251 22.31 11.75 5.61
C GLY A 251 22.45 12.71 4.43
N LEU A 252 21.65 13.80 4.40
CA LEU A 252 21.78 14.85 3.40
C LEU A 252 23.17 15.52 3.45
N GLN A 253 23.62 15.89 4.64
CA GLN A 253 24.94 16.53 4.85
C GLN A 253 26.12 15.60 4.51
N ALA A 254 25.92 14.28 4.56
CA ALA A 254 26.90 13.30 4.13
C ALA A 254 27.10 13.28 2.60
N GLY A 255 26.22 13.93 1.83
CA GLY A 255 26.30 14.02 0.37
C GLY A 255 25.91 12.74 -0.36
N ILE A 256 25.17 11.85 0.28
CA ILE A 256 24.77 10.52 -0.25
C ILE A 256 23.32 10.45 -0.68
N VAL A 257 22.63 11.59 -0.74
CA VAL A 257 21.24 11.75 -1.16
C VAL A 257 21.21 12.18 -2.62
N ALA A 258 20.42 11.50 -3.45
CA ALA A 258 20.28 11.77 -4.88
C ALA A 258 19.43 13.01 -5.17
N THR A 259 18.61 13.47 -4.23
CA THR A 259 17.67 14.60 -4.38
C THR A 259 16.68 14.35 -5.53
N LEU A 260 16.10 13.15 -5.57
CA LEU A 260 15.14 12.72 -6.59
C LEU A 260 13.77 12.52 -5.98
N ASP A 261 12.75 13.06 -6.64
CA ASP A 261 11.35 12.78 -6.28
C ASP A 261 10.99 11.34 -6.63
N SER A 262 10.22 10.70 -5.76
CA SER A 262 9.68 9.36 -6.00
C SER A 262 8.72 9.36 -7.20
N GLN A 263 8.61 8.24 -7.89
CA GLN A 263 7.69 8.02 -9.02
C GLN A 263 7.88 9.01 -10.19
N THR A 264 9.10 9.47 -10.40
CA THR A 264 9.47 10.31 -11.56
C THR A 264 10.29 9.52 -12.57
N ALA A 265 10.27 9.96 -13.82
CA ALA A 265 11.10 9.37 -14.87
C ALA A 265 12.62 9.47 -14.56
N ASP A 266 13.02 10.54 -13.90
CA ASP A 266 14.43 10.75 -13.50
C ASP A 266 14.84 9.76 -12.41
N SER A 267 13.94 9.46 -11.48
CA SER A 267 14.14 8.43 -10.44
C SER A 267 14.24 7.04 -11.05
N ALA A 268 13.30 6.66 -11.93
CA ALA A 268 13.34 5.38 -12.64
C ALA A 268 14.63 5.23 -13.48
N ALA A 269 15.07 6.28 -14.17
CA ALA A 269 16.32 6.28 -14.91
C ALA A 269 17.54 6.08 -13.98
N ALA A 270 17.57 6.75 -12.82
CA ALA A 270 18.66 6.60 -11.85
C ALA A 270 18.76 5.17 -11.30
N VAL A 271 17.63 4.53 -11.04
CA VAL A 271 17.54 3.11 -10.61
C VAL A 271 18.05 2.19 -11.71
N ASN A 272 17.58 2.35 -12.95
CA ASN A 272 18.01 1.54 -14.10
C ASN A 272 19.51 1.66 -14.37
N GLU A 273 20.05 2.86 -14.30
CA GLU A 273 21.46 3.16 -14.56
C GLU A 273 22.38 2.77 -13.39
N GLY A 274 21.83 2.36 -12.26
CA GLY A 274 22.59 2.04 -11.04
C GLY A 274 23.16 3.27 -10.33
N ARG A 275 22.66 4.48 -10.63
CA ARG A 275 23.01 5.70 -9.89
C ARG A 275 22.25 5.81 -8.56
N LEU A 276 21.11 5.13 -8.45
CA LEU A 276 20.38 4.90 -7.21
C LEU A 276 20.28 3.37 -7.00
N PRO A 277 21.35 2.74 -6.50
CA PRO A 277 21.45 1.28 -6.40
C PRO A 277 20.86 0.72 -5.10
N ALA A 278 20.21 1.53 -4.29
CA ALA A 278 19.57 1.11 -3.05
C ALA A 278 18.29 1.90 -2.81
N ASP A 279 17.31 1.22 -2.20
CA ASP A 279 16.05 1.85 -1.79
C ASP A 279 15.46 1.12 -0.57
N PHE A 280 14.85 1.88 0.34
CA PHE A 280 14.08 1.31 1.43
C PHE A 280 12.65 1.09 0.98
N GLY A 281 12.14 -0.10 1.15
CA GLY A 281 10.79 -0.41 0.70
C GLY A 281 10.15 -1.56 1.46
N ALA A 282 8.84 -1.61 1.42
CA ALA A 282 8.09 -2.79 1.82
C ALA A 282 8.21 -3.90 0.76
N SER A 283 7.77 -5.10 1.09
CA SER A 283 7.84 -6.26 0.18
C SER A 283 7.24 -5.99 -1.20
N TRP A 284 6.14 -5.25 -1.28
CA TRP A 284 5.47 -4.88 -2.55
C TRP A 284 6.31 -3.92 -3.42
N HIS A 285 7.34 -3.25 -2.87
CA HIS A 285 8.27 -2.43 -3.66
C HIS A 285 9.03 -3.26 -4.72
N LEU A 286 9.09 -4.58 -4.54
CA LEU A 286 9.57 -5.49 -5.57
C LEU A 286 8.79 -5.34 -6.89
N ALA A 287 7.45 -5.23 -6.82
CA ALA A 287 6.64 -5.04 -8.01
C ALA A 287 6.88 -3.67 -8.67
N ASP A 288 7.11 -2.62 -7.87
CA ASP A 288 7.48 -1.31 -8.41
C ASP A 288 8.81 -1.39 -9.17
N LEU A 289 9.83 -2.03 -8.59
CA LEU A 289 11.13 -2.22 -9.24
C LEU A 289 11.03 -3.04 -10.54
N MET A 290 10.17 -4.07 -10.57
CA MET A 290 9.93 -4.86 -11.78
C MET A 290 9.30 -4.03 -12.91
N VAL A 291 8.50 -3.01 -12.57
CA VAL A 291 7.88 -2.07 -13.53
C VAL A 291 8.86 -0.97 -13.93
N ASP A 292 9.51 -0.34 -12.96
CA ASP A 292 10.36 0.84 -13.17
C ASP A 292 11.73 0.50 -13.75
N ALA A 293 12.27 -0.69 -13.42
CA ALA A 293 13.61 -1.08 -13.78
C ALA A 293 13.71 -2.54 -14.27
N PRO A 294 12.92 -2.98 -15.28
CA PRO A 294 12.86 -4.38 -15.73
C PRO A 294 14.20 -4.91 -16.25
N GLU A 295 15.06 -4.05 -16.81
CA GLU A 295 16.40 -4.42 -17.32
C GLU A 295 17.40 -4.77 -16.21
N THR A 296 17.02 -4.56 -14.96
CA THR A 296 17.83 -4.85 -13.79
C THR A 296 17.45 -6.17 -13.11
N ALA A 297 16.55 -6.94 -13.70
CA ALA A 297 16.14 -8.25 -13.21
C ALA A 297 17.37 -9.14 -12.94
N GLY A 298 17.35 -9.84 -11.81
CA GLY A 298 18.43 -10.72 -11.39
C GLY A 298 19.66 -10.01 -10.82
N LYS A 299 19.61 -8.68 -10.61
CA LYS A 299 20.72 -7.87 -10.08
C LYS A 299 20.42 -7.25 -8.71
N TRP A 300 19.27 -7.54 -8.13
CA TRP A 300 18.85 -7.04 -6.84
C TRP A 300 18.94 -8.13 -5.77
N HIS A 301 19.21 -7.70 -4.57
CA HIS A 301 18.98 -8.46 -3.34
C HIS A 301 18.21 -7.61 -2.34
N VAL A 302 17.71 -8.26 -1.29
CA VAL A 302 17.15 -7.60 -0.11
C VAL A 302 17.91 -8.03 1.13
N CYS A 303 18.05 -7.11 2.08
CA CYS A 303 18.59 -7.40 3.41
C CYS A 303 17.89 -6.55 4.46
N GLU A 304 18.13 -6.86 5.75
CA GLU A 304 17.71 -5.98 6.83
C GLU A 304 18.31 -4.58 6.64
N HIS A 305 17.50 -3.55 6.85
CA HIS A 305 17.99 -2.17 6.78
C HIS A 305 18.47 -1.66 8.15
N PRO A 306 19.15 -0.49 8.21
CA PRO A 306 19.61 0.07 9.48
C PRO A 306 18.47 0.28 10.48
N GLY A 307 18.71 -0.02 11.74
CA GLY A 307 17.71 0.08 12.80
C GLY A 307 16.68 -1.06 12.76
N ASP A 308 15.50 -0.82 13.29
CA ASP A 308 14.44 -1.83 13.37
C ASP A 308 13.57 -1.84 12.11
N ALA A 309 13.07 -3.00 11.71
CA ALA A 309 12.10 -3.11 10.63
C ALA A 309 10.78 -2.39 10.98
N THR A 310 10.11 -1.88 9.95
CA THR A 310 8.80 -1.25 10.08
C THR A 310 7.78 -1.91 9.16
N ASN A 311 6.52 -1.55 9.33
CA ASN A 311 5.48 -1.90 8.37
C ASN A 311 5.09 -0.65 7.57
N ASN A 312 5.04 -0.76 6.27
CA ASN A 312 4.56 0.30 5.39
C ASN A 312 3.38 -0.20 4.55
N GLY A 313 2.18 0.29 4.85
CA GLY A 313 0.96 -0.16 4.18
C GLY A 313 0.41 -1.48 4.73
N GLY A 314 0.08 -2.39 3.80
CA GLY A 314 -0.77 -3.54 4.10
C GLY A 314 -2.24 -3.14 4.20
N SER A 315 -3.11 -3.86 3.54
CA SER A 315 -4.48 -3.43 3.27
C SER A 315 -5.51 -4.44 3.79
N PHE A 316 -6.79 -4.14 3.62
CA PHE A 316 -7.88 -4.94 4.14
C PHE A 316 -8.98 -5.11 3.09
N LEU A 317 -9.67 -6.26 3.06
CA LEU A 317 -10.98 -6.38 2.42
C LEU A 317 -12.08 -6.15 3.46
N THR A 318 -13.04 -5.33 3.09
CA THR A 318 -14.16 -4.89 3.91
C THR A 318 -15.48 -5.08 3.17
N ILE A 319 -16.59 -5.05 3.90
CA ILE A 319 -17.94 -5.14 3.34
C ILE A 319 -18.69 -3.84 3.66
N PRO A 320 -19.10 -3.05 2.64
CA PRO A 320 -19.96 -1.90 2.86
C PRO A 320 -21.31 -2.25 3.47
N GLU A 321 -21.86 -1.37 4.35
CA GLU A 321 -23.22 -1.45 4.87
C GLU A 321 -24.20 -1.38 3.73
N GLY A 322 -24.50 -1.70 2.85
CA GLY A 322 -25.36 -1.65 1.68
C GLY A 322 -25.04 -2.74 0.67
N ALA A 323 -24.09 -3.62 1.01
CA ALA A 323 -23.80 -4.81 0.20
C ALA A 323 -25.02 -5.71 0.08
N ALA A 324 -25.24 -6.27 -1.12
CA ALA A 324 -26.45 -7.03 -1.40
C ALA A 324 -26.57 -8.33 -0.57
N ASP A 325 -25.44 -8.99 -0.29
CA ASP A 325 -25.37 -10.23 0.48
C ASP A 325 -24.07 -10.27 1.29
N PRO A 326 -24.04 -9.64 2.49
CA PRO A 326 -22.83 -9.58 3.31
C PRO A 326 -22.29 -10.95 3.72
N ALA A 327 -23.17 -11.94 3.94
CA ALA A 327 -22.73 -13.28 4.32
C ALA A 327 -21.96 -13.97 3.17
N VAL A 328 -22.46 -13.84 1.94
CA VAL A 328 -21.76 -14.36 0.75
C VAL A 328 -20.47 -13.60 0.51
N SER A 329 -20.48 -12.28 0.63
CA SER A 329 -19.28 -11.45 0.50
C SER A 329 -18.21 -11.87 1.50
N PHE A 330 -18.60 -12.20 2.74
CA PHE A 330 -17.66 -12.66 3.76
C PHE A 330 -17.08 -14.04 3.45
N GLU A 331 -17.88 -15.00 2.95
CA GLU A 331 -17.36 -16.30 2.51
C GLU A 331 -16.30 -16.14 1.39
N VAL A 332 -16.55 -15.24 0.45
CA VAL A 332 -15.57 -14.93 -0.61
C VAL A 332 -14.32 -14.28 -0.03
N ILE A 333 -14.45 -13.35 0.91
CA ILE A 333 -13.29 -12.74 1.61
C ILE A 333 -12.46 -13.81 2.33
N LYS A 334 -13.09 -14.70 3.08
CA LYS A 334 -12.38 -15.80 3.77
C LYS A 334 -11.59 -16.68 2.81
N PHE A 335 -12.16 -16.97 1.65
CA PHE A 335 -11.47 -17.73 0.62
C PHE A 335 -10.30 -16.94 0.03
N LEU A 336 -10.56 -15.70 -0.42
CA LEU A 336 -9.54 -14.84 -1.05
C LEU A 336 -8.35 -14.58 -0.14
N LEU A 337 -8.55 -14.54 1.18
CA LEU A 337 -7.53 -14.14 2.16
C LEU A 337 -7.06 -15.31 3.04
N ASN A 338 -7.35 -16.56 2.68
CA ASN A 338 -6.75 -17.69 3.34
C ASN A 338 -5.24 -17.76 3.10
N PRO A 339 -4.46 -18.50 3.92
CA PRO A 339 -2.99 -18.54 3.78
C PRO A 339 -2.50 -18.89 2.37
N GLN A 340 -3.12 -19.86 1.68
CA GLN A 340 -2.71 -20.25 0.34
C GLN A 340 -2.92 -19.13 -0.70
N ASN A 341 -4.05 -18.44 -0.62
CA ASN A 341 -4.34 -17.35 -1.54
C ASN A 341 -3.49 -16.10 -1.24
N GLN A 342 -3.16 -15.84 0.03
CA GLN A 342 -2.17 -14.80 0.37
C GLN A 342 -0.76 -15.16 -0.13
N ALA A 343 -0.39 -16.44 -0.14
CA ALA A 343 0.87 -16.87 -0.77
C ALA A 343 0.85 -16.58 -2.30
N TYR A 344 -0.28 -16.78 -2.97
CA TYR A 344 -0.43 -16.42 -4.38
C TYR A 344 -0.37 -14.91 -4.61
N GLU A 345 -0.86 -14.08 -3.68
CA GLU A 345 -0.74 -12.62 -3.76
C GLU A 345 0.73 -12.17 -3.68
N PHE A 346 1.55 -12.84 -2.90
CA PHE A 346 2.98 -12.56 -2.87
C PHE A 346 3.65 -12.91 -4.20
N GLU A 347 3.35 -14.08 -4.77
CA GLU A 347 3.88 -14.49 -6.07
C GLU A 347 3.45 -13.54 -7.21
N ASP A 348 2.18 -13.07 -7.19
CA ASP A 348 1.61 -12.22 -8.25
C ASP A 348 2.01 -10.73 -8.10
N LYS A 349 2.11 -10.22 -6.87
CA LYS A 349 2.16 -8.78 -6.56
C LYS A 349 3.24 -8.37 -5.57
N GLY A 350 3.96 -9.30 -4.97
CA GLY A 350 4.86 -9.01 -3.87
C GLY A 350 4.15 -8.61 -2.57
N ASN A 351 2.83 -8.78 -2.48
CA ASN A 351 2.04 -8.53 -1.28
C ASN A 351 2.36 -9.58 -0.22
N PHE A 352 3.15 -9.21 0.81
CA PHE A 352 3.59 -10.18 1.82
C PHE A 352 2.42 -10.62 2.70
N PRO A 353 2.26 -11.95 2.94
CA PRO A 353 1.12 -12.47 3.68
C PRO A 353 0.99 -11.89 5.08
N ALA A 354 -0.23 -11.62 5.51
CA ALA A 354 -0.56 -11.30 6.90
C ALA A 354 -0.79 -12.57 7.76
N THR A 355 -0.72 -13.75 7.14
CA THR A 355 -0.91 -15.06 7.76
C THR A 355 0.42 -15.79 7.89
N PRO A 356 0.94 -16.01 9.12
CA PRO A 356 2.24 -16.68 9.33
C PRO A 356 2.37 -18.06 8.67
N ASP A 357 1.27 -18.80 8.57
CA ASP A 357 1.27 -20.11 7.92
C ASP A 357 1.68 -20.03 6.44
N ALA A 358 1.47 -18.89 5.76
CA ALA A 358 1.88 -18.70 4.38
C ALA A 358 3.39 -18.48 4.21
N PHE A 359 4.13 -18.04 5.23
CA PHE A 359 5.56 -17.70 5.12
C PHE A 359 6.43 -18.87 4.65
N HIS A 360 5.99 -20.11 4.94
CA HIS A 360 6.70 -21.33 4.58
C HIS A 360 6.17 -22.02 3.34
N MET A 361 5.14 -21.45 2.68
CA MET A 361 4.59 -22.01 1.44
C MET A 361 5.55 -21.77 0.27
N PRO A 362 5.60 -22.69 -0.71
CA PRO A 362 6.55 -22.58 -1.83
C PRO A 362 6.48 -21.25 -2.60
N GLU A 363 5.30 -20.65 -2.70
CA GLU A 363 5.04 -19.39 -3.38
C GLU A 363 5.71 -18.20 -2.66
N VAL A 364 5.87 -18.29 -1.33
CA VAL A 364 6.51 -17.25 -0.51
C VAL A 364 7.97 -17.60 -0.23
N ALA A 365 8.24 -18.84 0.15
CA ALA A 365 9.58 -19.32 0.48
C ALA A 365 10.41 -19.72 -0.75
N GLY A 366 9.89 -19.54 -1.95
CA GLY A 366 10.60 -19.82 -3.20
C GLY A 366 11.63 -18.74 -3.55
N PRO A 367 12.57 -19.07 -4.46
CA PRO A 367 13.51 -18.09 -4.98
C PRO A 367 12.81 -17.06 -5.88
N VAL A 368 13.14 -15.79 -5.70
CA VAL A 368 12.61 -14.69 -6.51
C VAL A 368 13.60 -14.37 -7.62
N GLU A 369 13.20 -14.62 -8.89
CA GLU A 369 14.07 -14.44 -10.04
C GLU A 369 14.60 -13.00 -10.18
N PHE A 370 13.75 -12.00 -9.96
CA PHE A 370 14.15 -10.60 -10.02
C PHE A 370 15.22 -10.25 -8.98
N LEU A 371 15.22 -10.94 -7.85
CA LEU A 371 16.22 -10.83 -6.78
C LEU A 371 17.42 -11.80 -6.95
N GLY A 372 17.74 -12.18 -8.18
CA GLY A 372 18.88 -13.06 -8.43
C GLY A 372 18.73 -14.48 -7.88
N GLY A 373 17.52 -14.91 -7.60
CA GLY A 373 17.22 -16.20 -6.99
C GLY A 373 17.27 -16.22 -5.47
N GLN A 374 17.35 -15.05 -4.83
CA GLN A 374 17.29 -14.95 -3.36
C GLN A 374 15.90 -15.38 -2.86
N VAL A 375 15.86 -16.08 -1.72
CA VAL A 375 14.64 -16.32 -0.94
C VAL A 375 14.36 -15.07 -0.08
N ALA A 376 13.47 -14.20 -0.55
CA ALA A 376 13.19 -12.94 0.12
C ALA A 376 12.35 -13.11 1.41
N ALA A 377 11.64 -14.24 1.51
CA ALA A 377 10.80 -14.55 2.67
C ALA A 377 11.56 -14.58 4.00
N ASP A 378 12.84 -14.95 3.98
CA ASP A 378 13.67 -14.98 5.20
C ASP A 378 13.84 -13.55 5.78
N VAL A 379 14.03 -12.55 4.91
CA VAL A 379 14.17 -11.14 5.32
C VAL A 379 12.82 -10.55 5.72
N PHE A 380 11.81 -10.71 4.88
CA PHE A 380 10.50 -10.12 5.14
C PHE A 380 9.75 -10.81 6.28
N GLY A 381 9.91 -12.13 6.45
CA GLY A 381 9.34 -12.88 7.57
C GLY A 381 9.92 -12.42 8.91
N HIS A 382 11.24 -12.30 9.00
CA HIS A 382 11.91 -11.76 10.19
C HIS A 382 11.45 -10.32 10.48
N ALA A 383 11.38 -9.48 9.44
CA ALA A 383 10.88 -8.13 9.56
C ALA A 383 9.43 -8.10 10.09
N ALA A 384 8.53 -8.96 9.55
CA ALA A 384 7.12 -9.04 9.96
C ALA A 384 6.94 -9.44 11.44
N GLU A 385 7.80 -10.32 11.96
CA GLU A 385 7.79 -10.76 13.35
C GLU A 385 8.34 -9.71 14.33
N THR A 386 9.21 -8.81 13.85
CA THR A 386 9.91 -7.81 14.67
C THR A 386 9.34 -6.40 14.56
N VAL A 387 8.37 -6.18 13.67
CA VAL A 387 7.66 -4.89 13.53
C VAL A 387 7.11 -4.43 14.87
N ARG A 388 7.43 -3.18 15.24
CA ARG A 388 6.78 -2.51 16.37
C ARG A 388 5.44 -1.94 15.90
N PRO A 389 4.31 -2.35 16.49
CA PRO A 389 3.01 -1.76 16.14
C PRO A 389 3.04 -0.25 16.31
N LEU A 390 2.58 0.46 15.30
CA LEU A 390 2.44 1.91 15.31
C LEU A 390 0.97 2.26 15.53
N TYR A 391 0.69 3.10 16.52
CA TYR A 391 -0.63 3.72 16.62
C TYR A 391 -0.80 4.73 15.47
N GLU A 392 -1.85 4.59 14.70
CA GLU A 392 -2.20 5.47 13.58
C GLU A 392 -3.44 6.28 13.91
N ASP A 393 -3.29 7.61 13.99
CA ASP A 393 -4.41 8.53 14.17
C ASP A 393 -5.03 8.89 12.80
N PRO A 394 -6.36 9.09 12.70
CA PRO A 394 -7.01 9.54 11.47
C PRO A 394 -6.43 10.83 10.88
N ASN A 395 -5.81 11.67 11.69
CA ASN A 395 -5.21 12.95 11.31
C ASN A 395 -3.70 12.87 11.08
N GLU A 396 -3.07 11.69 11.23
CA GLU A 396 -1.61 11.52 11.16
C GLU A 396 -1.00 12.20 9.93
N ASN A 397 -1.55 11.94 8.74
CA ASN A 397 -1.08 12.53 7.49
C ASN A 397 -1.27 14.04 7.41
N THR A 398 -2.25 14.60 8.11
CA THR A 398 -2.45 16.06 8.19
C THR A 398 -1.41 16.71 9.09
N ILE A 399 -1.09 16.04 10.19
CA ILE A 399 -0.22 16.59 11.24
C ILE A 399 1.27 16.43 10.86
N ASN A 400 1.65 15.37 10.17
CA ASN A 400 3.04 15.16 9.74
C ASN A 400 3.42 15.94 8.46
N ALA A 401 2.45 16.33 7.62
CA ALA A 401 2.70 17.02 6.36
C ALA A 401 3.64 18.24 6.45
N PRO A 402 3.56 19.11 7.48
CA PRO A 402 4.53 20.21 7.62
C PRO A 402 5.96 19.77 7.77
N PHE A 403 6.24 18.62 8.38
CA PHE A 403 7.60 18.11 8.54
C PHE A 403 8.19 17.70 7.19
N TYR A 404 7.40 17.02 6.35
CA TYR A 404 7.84 16.67 5.00
C TYR A 404 8.05 17.92 4.14
N ALA A 405 7.15 18.89 4.19
CA ALA A 405 7.32 20.14 3.45
C ALA A 405 8.57 20.92 3.87
N GLU A 406 8.89 20.92 5.15
CA GLU A 406 10.05 21.65 5.66
C GLU A 406 11.38 20.92 5.42
N ILE A 407 11.39 19.58 5.51
CA ILE A 407 12.60 18.81 5.19
C ILE A 407 12.92 18.87 3.70
N ASP A 408 11.91 18.94 2.83
CA ASP A 408 12.09 19.20 1.41
C ASP A 408 12.73 20.57 1.14
N LEU A 409 12.42 21.59 1.94
CA LEU A 409 13.06 22.90 1.85
C LEU A 409 14.53 22.87 2.34
N VAL A 410 14.85 22.02 3.33
CA VAL A 410 16.23 21.79 3.74
C VAL A 410 17.03 21.19 2.57
N GLU A 411 16.46 20.20 1.89
CA GLU A 411 17.08 19.54 0.75
C GLU A 411 17.17 20.47 -0.48
N SER A 412 16.03 21.02 -0.93
CA SER A 412 15.92 21.71 -2.22
C SER A 412 16.43 23.16 -2.19
N SER A 413 16.37 23.83 -1.03
CA SER A 413 16.61 25.26 -0.90
C SER A 413 17.70 25.60 0.12
N ASN A 414 18.37 24.60 0.70
CA ASN A 414 19.34 24.75 1.78
C ASN A 414 18.81 25.59 2.97
N LYS A 415 17.51 25.43 3.29
CA LYS A 415 16.94 26.05 4.49
C LYS A 415 17.67 25.52 5.73
N ASP A 416 17.92 26.40 6.71
CA ASP A 416 18.54 25.97 7.96
C ASP A 416 17.70 24.87 8.64
N PRO A 417 18.27 23.70 8.96
CA PRO A 417 17.52 22.55 9.45
C PRO A 417 16.81 22.79 10.79
N ASN A 418 17.38 23.62 11.69
CA ASN A 418 16.74 23.93 12.95
C ASN A 418 15.57 24.88 12.75
N LYS A 419 15.74 25.89 11.86
CA LYS A 419 14.63 26.77 11.51
C LYS A 419 13.50 26.01 10.82
N ALA A 420 13.81 25.09 9.91
CA ALA A 420 12.82 24.24 9.24
C ALA A 420 12.06 23.36 10.25
N TRP A 421 12.76 22.78 11.22
CA TRP A 421 12.16 22.05 12.34
C TRP A 421 11.19 22.92 13.14
N ASP A 422 11.63 24.11 13.55
CA ASP A 422 10.78 25.03 14.35
C ASP A 422 9.53 25.46 13.56
N ASP A 423 9.67 25.72 12.26
CA ASP A 423 8.56 26.07 11.35
C ASP A 423 7.58 24.89 11.19
N ALA A 424 8.10 23.65 11.04
CA ALA A 424 7.30 22.43 10.97
C ALA A 424 6.49 22.18 12.23
N VAL A 425 7.15 22.22 13.40
CA VAL A 425 6.49 22.05 14.70
C VAL A 425 5.41 23.10 14.92
N ALA A 426 5.72 24.37 14.61
CA ALA A 426 4.73 25.46 14.78
C ALA A 426 3.52 25.27 13.84
N ALA A 427 3.73 24.81 12.61
CA ALA A 427 2.66 24.53 11.68
C ALA A 427 1.82 23.32 12.11
N ALA A 428 2.46 22.23 12.51
CA ALA A 428 1.79 21.02 12.97
C ALA A 428 0.95 21.27 14.25
N LYS A 429 1.46 22.04 15.21
CA LYS A 429 0.70 22.45 16.42
C LYS A 429 -0.57 23.23 16.06
N ARG A 430 -0.50 24.14 15.08
CA ARG A 430 -1.70 24.87 14.61
C ARG A 430 -2.71 23.93 13.98
N LEU A 431 -2.28 23.00 13.15
CA LEU A 431 -3.15 21.99 12.54
C LEU A 431 -3.77 21.09 13.60
N ALA A 432 -2.98 20.62 14.56
CA ALA A 432 -3.45 19.78 15.67
C ALA A 432 -4.59 20.49 16.45
N GLN A 433 -4.43 21.78 16.76
CA GLN A 433 -5.49 22.57 17.41
C GLN A 433 -6.75 22.69 16.55
N GLN A 434 -6.58 22.87 15.22
CA GLN A 434 -7.72 22.98 14.29
C GLN A 434 -8.55 21.71 14.20
N VAL A 435 -7.91 20.53 14.31
CA VAL A 435 -8.61 19.23 14.29
C VAL A 435 -9.00 18.74 15.70
N GLY A 436 -8.79 19.57 16.72
CA GLY A 436 -9.25 19.28 18.10
C GLY A 436 -8.32 18.39 18.93
N LEU A 437 -7.07 18.20 18.51
CA LEU A 437 -6.08 17.45 19.28
C LEU A 437 -5.55 18.28 20.46
N THR A 438 -5.11 17.60 21.50
CA THR A 438 -4.43 18.22 22.63
C THR A 438 -3.01 18.64 22.22
N VAL A 439 -2.64 19.92 22.46
CA VAL A 439 -1.29 20.45 22.25
C VAL A 439 -0.75 20.95 23.59
N LYS A 440 0.38 20.41 24.00
CA LYS A 440 1.08 20.81 25.25
C LYS A 440 2.20 21.79 24.98
#